data_1359b4878137349c72e809123f897c38
#
_entry.id   1359b4878137349c72e809123f897c38
#
_cell.length_a   1.000
_cell.length_b   1.000
_cell.length_c   1.000
_cell.angle_alpha   90.00
_cell.angle_beta   90.00
_cell.angle_gamma   90.00
#
_symmetry.space_group_name_H-M   'P 1'
#
loop_
_entity.id
_entity.type
_entity.pdbx_description
1 polymer ?
#
loop_
_entity_poly.entity_id
_entity_poly.type
_entity_poly.pdbx_seq_one_letter_code
_entity_poly.pdbx_strand_id
1 'polypeptide(L)'
;MTDLHGAVVVVAGATRGAGRGIAAAFGEAGATVVCTGRSSRAGRADVVSDYAGRPETIEETAELVTALGGTGIARQVDHLEPDQVAALAAELRAEHGGIDVLVNDIWGAEDLKGAPPEWDTPVWEHDLAVGLRILRLAVDTHLITSHHLLPLLLARPGGLVVEVTDGTTAFNAENYRISAYYDLAKVAVNRLGWSQGHELAPHGATALAVTPGWMRSELMLEAYGVTEETWRDALERAPEGFAQSETPRFVGRGIAALAADPERARWNQASVTAGELARTYGVTDLDGTQPDAWALH
;
A
#
# COMPACT_ATOMS: atom_id res chain seq x y z
N MET A 1 19.98 -8.15 7.79
CA MET A 1 19.37 -6.98 7.13
C MET A 1 18.95 -7.42 5.73
N THR A 2 17.76 -7.05 5.31
CA THR A 2 17.26 -7.29 3.94
C THR A 2 18.11 -6.48 2.96
N ASP A 3 18.63 -7.10 1.90
CA ASP A 3 19.44 -6.45 0.88
C ASP A 3 18.71 -6.51 -0.47
N LEU A 4 18.34 -5.34 -0.98
CA LEU A 4 17.66 -5.12 -2.25
C LEU A 4 18.40 -4.13 -3.16
N HIS A 5 19.72 -3.99 -2.97
CA HIS A 5 20.53 -3.15 -3.86
C HIS A 5 20.39 -3.61 -5.33
N GLY A 6 20.13 -2.64 -6.21
CA GLY A 6 19.87 -2.90 -7.64
C GLY A 6 18.45 -3.26 -7.99
N ALA A 7 17.58 -3.57 -7.02
CA ALA A 7 16.16 -3.76 -7.27
C ALA A 7 15.47 -2.43 -7.58
N VAL A 8 14.54 -2.44 -8.52
CA VAL A 8 13.67 -1.31 -8.88
C VAL A 8 12.25 -1.62 -8.40
N VAL A 9 11.78 -0.81 -7.48
CA VAL A 9 10.49 -0.96 -6.81
C VAL A 9 9.58 0.20 -7.16
N VAL A 10 8.36 -0.06 -7.58
CA VAL A 10 7.32 0.96 -7.74
C VAL A 10 6.35 0.83 -6.58
N VAL A 11 6.16 1.91 -5.84
CA VAL A 11 5.12 2.03 -4.82
C VAL A 11 4.06 3.01 -5.30
N ALA A 12 2.94 2.48 -5.76
CA ALA A 12 1.79 3.24 -6.20
C ALA A 12 0.94 3.63 -4.98
N GLY A 13 0.78 4.94 -4.75
CA GLY A 13 0.14 5.45 -3.54
C GLY A 13 1.13 5.80 -2.42
N ALA A 14 2.36 6.18 -2.75
CA ALA A 14 3.46 6.39 -1.80
C ALA A 14 3.45 7.74 -1.04
N THR A 15 2.37 8.51 -1.09
CA THR A 15 2.36 9.86 -0.51
C THR A 15 2.38 9.85 1.02
N ARG A 16 1.60 8.97 1.65
CA ARG A 16 1.39 8.87 3.11
C ARG A 16 1.03 7.46 3.54
N GLY A 17 0.84 7.23 4.84
CA GLY A 17 0.34 5.97 5.40
C GLY A 17 1.19 4.76 5.00
N ALA A 18 0.53 3.65 4.67
CA ALA A 18 1.20 2.41 4.31
C ALA A 18 2.19 2.60 3.15
N GLY A 19 1.78 3.24 2.06
CA GLY A 19 2.65 3.43 0.90
C GLY A 19 3.93 4.20 1.20
N ARG A 20 3.87 5.26 2.02
CA ARG A 20 5.06 5.98 2.49
C ARG A 20 5.95 5.07 3.37
N GLY A 21 5.34 4.31 4.29
CA GLY A 21 6.08 3.39 5.14
C GLY A 21 6.73 2.25 4.36
N ILE A 22 6.02 1.70 3.37
CA ILE A 22 6.51 0.65 2.48
C ILE A 22 7.69 1.18 1.64
N ALA A 23 7.55 2.35 1.02
CA ALA A 23 8.63 2.99 0.27
C ALA A 23 9.88 3.20 1.13
N ALA A 24 9.69 3.70 2.35
CA ALA A 24 10.79 3.91 3.31
C ALA A 24 11.48 2.60 3.70
N ALA A 25 10.74 1.51 3.90
CA ALA A 25 11.32 0.20 4.23
C ALA A 25 12.13 -0.40 3.06
N PHE A 26 11.70 -0.19 1.82
CA PHE A 26 12.51 -0.53 0.65
C PHE A 26 13.78 0.34 0.55
N GLY A 27 13.71 1.61 0.99
CA GLY A 27 14.88 2.48 1.16
C GLY A 27 15.88 1.93 2.17
N GLU A 28 15.42 1.46 3.34
CA GLU A 28 16.24 0.76 4.34
C GLU A 28 16.96 -0.46 3.76
N ALA A 29 16.33 -1.13 2.78
CA ALA A 29 16.90 -2.28 2.08
C ALA A 29 17.82 -1.92 0.90
N GLY A 30 18.05 -0.64 0.61
CA GLY A 30 18.96 -0.16 -0.44
C GLY A 30 18.37 -0.14 -1.86
N ALA A 31 17.05 -0.32 -2.02
CA ALA A 31 16.42 -0.36 -3.33
C ALA A 31 16.32 1.02 -4.01
N THR A 32 16.15 1.02 -5.34
CA THR A 32 15.63 2.18 -6.07
C THR A 32 14.12 2.15 -5.98
N VAL A 33 13.51 3.18 -5.39
CA VAL A 33 12.06 3.24 -5.12
C VAL A 33 11.42 4.39 -5.87
N VAL A 34 10.53 4.07 -6.80
CA VAL A 34 9.70 5.04 -7.51
C VAL A 34 8.43 5.27 -6.70
N CYS A 35 8.33 6.44 -6.08
CA CYS A 35 7.22 6.89 -5.26
C CYS A 35 6.21 7.60 -6.14
N THR A 36 5.00 7.04 -6.31
CA THR A 36 3.98 7.65 -7.15
C THR A 36 2.73 8.05 -6.36
N GLY A 37 2.03 9.06 -6.84
CA GLY A 37 0.81 9.56 -6.24
C GLY A 37 0.43 10.94 -6.79
N ARG A 38 -0.73 11.46 -6.38
CA ARG A 38 -1.26 12.73 -6.86
C ARG A 38 -0.69 13.96 -6.14
N SER A 39 -0.35 13.82 -4.86
CA SER A 39 0.14 14.93 -4.04
C SER A 39 1.64 15.16 -4.28
N SER A 40 1.99 16.30 -4.86
CA SER A 40 3.34 16.69 -5.24
C SER A 40 3.58 18.17 -4.94
N ARG A 41 4.81 18.53 -4.56
CA ARG A 41 5.22 19.94 -4.36
C ARG A 41 5.18 20.74 -5.66
N ALA A 42 5.53 20.11 -6.78
CA ALA A 42 5.59 20.78 -8.08
C ALA A 42 4.20 21.11 -8.64
N GLY A 43 3.19 20.31 -8.30
CA GLY A 43 1.82 20.42 -8.75
C GLY A 43 1.68 20.39 -10.28
N ARG A 44 1.04 19.37 -10.83
CA ARG A 44 0.65 19.37 -12.25
C ARG A 44 -0.81 19.82 -12.35
N ALA A 45 -1.11 20.70 -13.29
CA ALA A 45 -2.47 21.24 -13.46
C ALA A 45 -3.49 20.15 -13.89
N ASP A 46 -3.03 19.06 -14.49
CA ASP A 46 -3.82 17.92 -14.92
C ASP A 46 -3.96 16.82 -13.85
N VAL A 47 -3.36 17.00 -12.67
CA VAL A 47 -3.47 16.05 -11.55
C VAL A 47 -4.06 16.75 -10.34
N VAL A 48 -5.26 16.36 -9.96
CA VAL A 48 -5.98 16.91 -8.80
C VAL A 48 -5.88 15.94 -7.63
N SER A 49 -5.38 16.43 -6.49
CA SER A 49 -5.39 15.67 -5.24
C SER A 49 -6.65 16.01 -4.44
N ASP A 50 -7.40 14.99 -4.01
CA ASP A 50 -8.51 15.16 -3.08
C ASP A 50 -8.03 15.60 -1.68
N TYR A 51 -6.72 15.50 -1.42
CA TYR A 51 -6.05 15.91 -0.17
C TYR A 51 -5.32 17.26 -0.32
N ALA A 52 -5.90 18.20 -1.05
CA ALA A 52 -5.32 19.53 -1.20
C ALA A 52 -5.14 20.22 0.17
N GLY A 53 -3.94 20.75 0.39
CA GLY A 53 -3.59 21.42 1.65
C GLY A 53 -2.92 20.55 2.71
N ARG A 54 -2.82 19.24 2.51
CA ARG A 54 -1.99 18.39 3.37
C ARG A 54 -0.52 18.51 3.00
N PRO A 55 0.39 18.44 4.00
CA PRO A 55 1.83 18.64 3.76
C PRO A 55 2.52 17.48 3.06
N GLU A 56 2.01 16.24 3.19
CA GLU A 56 2.69 15.05 2.70
C GLU A 56 2.72 15.01 1.16
N THR A 57 3.90 14.77 0.60
CA THR A 57 4.13 14.69 -0.84
C THR A 57 4.96 13.46 -1.23
N ILE A 58 4.90 13.08 -2.51
CA ILE A 58 5.73 12.00 -3.03
C ILE A 58 7.22 12.35 -3.01
N GLU A 59 7.58 13.64 -3.10
CA GLU A 59 8.97 14.09 -3.00
C GLU A 59 9.52 13.90 -1.59
N GLU A 60 8.73 14.18 -0.55
CA GLU A 60 9.15 13.89 0.83
C GLU A 60 9.39 12.40 1.05
N THR A 61 8.55 11.55 0.47
CA THR A 61 8.73 10.11 0.54
C THR A 61 10.01 9.68 -0.20
N ALA A 62 10.26 10.21 -1.38
CA ALA A 62 11.50 9.93 -2.14
C ALA A 62 12.76 10.42 -1.39
N GLU A 63 12.69 11.59 -0.76
CA GLU A 63 13.77 12.10 0.11
C GLU A 63 14.00 11.19 1.32
N LEU A 64 12.91 10.70 1.95
CA LEU A 64 13.00 9.76 3.06
C LEU A 64 13.65 8.43 2.64
N VAL A 65 13.27 7.87 1.47
CA VAL A 65 13.91 6.69 0.89
C VAL A 65 15.41 6.89 0.75
N THR A 66 15.81 8.05 0.22
CA THR A 66 17.22 8.38 0.01
C THR A 66 17.97 8.56 1.34
N ALA A 67 17.36 9.21 2.32
CA ALA A 67 17.93 9.38 3.65
C ALA A 67 18.14 8.04 4.39
N LEU A 68 17.38 7.01 4.03
CA LEU A 68 17.46 5.66 4.62
C LEU A 68 18.45 4.73 3.88
N GLY A 69 19.08 5.18 2.79
CA GLY A 69 20.14 4.45 2.09
C GLY A 69 19.75 3.90 0.73
N GLY A 70 18.51 4.07 0.30
CA GLY A 70 18.03 3.73 -1.04
C GLY A 70 18.20 4.87 -2.05
N THR A 71 17.56 4.74 -3.21
CA THR A 71 17.44 5.80 -4.22
C THR A 71 15.96 6.12 -4.42
N GLY A 72 15.48 7.25 -3.89
CA GLY A 72 14.11 7.67 -4.01
C GLY A 72 13.86 8.51 -5.27
N ILE A 73 12.82 8.17 -6.02
CA ILE A 73 12.39 8.86 -7.24
C ILE A 73 10.91 9.21 -7.12
N ALA A 74 10.56 10.49 -7.19
CA ALA A 74 9.17 10.94 -7.19
C ALA A 74 8.62 11.04 -8.62
N ARG A 75 7.42 10.50 -8.87
CA ARG A 75 6.69 10.63 -10.14
C ARG A 75 5.23 10.94 -9.84
N GLN A 76 4.78 12.15 -10.19
CA GLN A 76 3.37 12.53 -10.01
C GLN A 76 2.50 11.84 -11.06
N VAL A 77 1.53 11.03 -10.60
CA VAL A 77 0.63 10.25 -11.45
C VAL A 77 -0.75 10.18 -10.78
N ASP A 78 -1.81 10.42 -11.56
CA ASP A 78 -3.14 9.96 -11.21
C ASP A 78 -3.35 8.57 -11.80
N HIS A 79 -3.45 7.57 -10.95
CA HIS A 79 -3.61 6.18 -11.35
C HIS A 79 -5.01 5.85 -11.91
N LEU A 80 -5.96 6.79 -11.87
CA LEU A 80 -7.22 6.69 -12.62
C LEU A 80 -7.10 7.07 -14.09
N GLU A 81 -5.99 7.72 -14.48
CA GLU A 81 -5.76 8.21 -15.84
C GLU A 81 -4.82 7.25 -16.58
N PRO A 82 -5.34 6.36 -17.46
CA PRO A 82 -4.54 5.34 -18.13
C PRO A 82 -3.35 5.90 -18.90
N ASP A 83 -3.51 7.06 -19.56
CA ASP A 83 -2.45 7.70 -20.33
C ASP A 83 -1.29 8.17 -19.45
N GLN A 84 -1.55 8.61 -18.20
CA GLN A 84 -0.51 8.99 -17.25
C GLN A 84 0.26 7.76 -16.76
N VAL A 85 -0.44 6.65 -16.51
CA VAL A 85 0.21 5.39 -16.09
C VAL A 85 0.99 4.78 -17.27
N ALA A 86 0.49 4.88 -18.49
CA ALA A 86 1.22 4.47 -19.69
C ALA A 86 2.51 5.28 -19.89
N ALA A 87 2.46 6.60 -19.66
CA ALA A 87 3.64 7.47 -19.74
C ALA A 87 4.67 7.07 -18.65
N LEU A 88 4.24 6.85 -17.41
CA LEU A 88 5.10 6.34 -16.34
C LEU A 88 5.77 5.01 -16.75
N ALA A 89 5.01 4.08 -17.32
CA ALA A 89 5.55 2.80 -17.77
C ALA A 89 6.63 2.98 -18.86
N ALA A 90 6.43 3.91 -19.80
CA ALA A 90 7.40 4.24 -20.84
C ALA A 90 8.69 4.85 -20.26
N GLU A 91 8.57 5.78 -19.31
CA GLU A 91 9.72 6.37 -18.59
C GLU A 91 10.52 5.31 -17.86
N LEU A 92 9.86 4.47 -17.04
CA LEU A 92 10.52 3.39 -16.28
C LEU A 92 11.19 2.37 -17.20
N ARG A 93 10.60 2.05 -18.35
CA ARG A 93 11.23 1.19 -19.34
C ARG A 93 12.51 1.81 -19.91
N ALA A 94 12.49 3.10 -20.19
CA ALA A 94 13.66 3.81 -20.75
C ALA A 94 14.78 3.97 -19.68
N GLU A 95 14.42 4.26 -18.43
CA GLU A 95 15.38 4.53 -17.35
C GLU A 95 15.95 3.25 -16.73
N HIS A 96 15.13 2.21 -16.57
CA HIS A 96 15.47 1.01 -15.78
C HIS A 96 15.35 -0.30 -16.56
N GLY A 97 14.74 -0.31 -17.76
CA GLY A 97 14.51 -1.52 -18.54
C GLY A 97 13.36 -2.41 -18.03
N GLY A 98 13.07 -2.37 -16.75
CA GLY A 98 12.04 -3.17 -16.08
C GLY A 98 11.96 -2.84 -14.59
N ILE A 99 11.02 -3.46 -13.89
CA ILE A 99 10.85 -3.33 -12.44
C ILE A 99 10.88 -4.72 -11.79
N ASP A 100 11.31 -4.80 -10.54
CA ASP A 100 11.40 -6.05 -9.77
C ASP A 100 10.19 -6.25 -8.86
N VAL A 101 9.65 -5.13 -8.32
CA VAL A 101 8.51 -5.15 -7.41
C VAL A 101 7.52 -4.05 -7.77
N LEU A 102 6.24 -4.41 -7.80
CA LEU A 102 5.11 -3.48 -7.84
C LEU A 102 4.32 -3.62 -6.54
N VAL A 103 4.19 -2.52 -5.79
CA VAL A 103 3.28 -2.43 -4.65
C VAL A 103 2.14 -1.49 -5.01
N ASN A 104 0.94 -2.01 -5.07
CA ASN A 104 -0.29 -1.23 -5.24
C ASN A 104 -0.88 -0.93 -3.86
N ASP A 105 -0.73 0.31 -3.39
CA ASP A 105 -1.29 0.84 -2.14
C ASP A 105 -2.13 2.09 -2.41
N ILE A 106 -2.87 2.10 -3.49
CA ILE A 106 -3.67 3.23 -3.91
C ILE A 106 -5.02 3.20 -3.21
N TRP A 107 -5.24 4.13 -2.29
CA TRP A 107 -6.52 4.33 -1.60
C TRP A 107 -6.91 5.81 -1.67
N GLY A 108 -7.60 6.26 -2.65
CA GLY A 108 -7.99 7.66 -2.79
C GLY A 108 -9.33 8.01 -2.12
N ALA A 109 -9.90 7.14 -1.29
CA ALA A 109 -11.27 7.24 -0.80
C ALA A 109 -11.40 7.44 0.71
N GLU A 110 -10.33 7.90 1.40
CA GLU A 110 -10.35 8.04 2.87
C GLU A 110 -11.45 8.98 3.35
N ASP A 111 -11.60 10.15 2.71
CA ASP A 111 -12.62 11.13 3.07
C ASP A 111 -14.03 10.70 2.63
N LEU A 112 -14.12 9.74 1.69
CA LEU A 112 -15.40 9.27 1.15
C LEU A 112 -16.01 8.11 1.96
N LYS A 113 -15.23 7.44 2.80
CA LYS A 113 -15.73 6.33 3.62
C LYS A 113 -16.63 6.77 4.77
N GLY A 114 -16.67 8.07 5.06
CA GLY A 114 -17.42 8.63 6.17
C GLY A 114 -16.80 8.37 7.55
N ALA A 115 -17.43 8.92 8.58
CA ALA A 115 -17.07 8.76 9.98
C ALA A 115 -17.85 7.60 10.64
N PRO A 116 -17.40 7.06 11.79
CA PRO A 116 -18.06 5.94 12.46
C PRO A 116 -19.59 6.01 12.62
N PRO A 117 -20.21 7.19 12.87
CA PRO A 117 -21.67 7.28 12.93
C PRO A 117 -22.39 7.00 11.60
N GLU A 118 -21.67 7.08 10.46
CA GLU A 118 -22.20 6.83 9.12
C GLU A 118 -21.92 5.41 8.64
N TRP A 119 -21.13 4.65 9.40
CA TRP A 119 -20.82 3.27 9.07
C TRP A 119 -22.07 2.39 9.26
N ASP A 120 -22.12 1.25 8.58
CA ASP A 120 -23.26 0.33 8.55
C ASP A 120 -24.54 0.91 7.93
N THR A 121 -24.45 2.07 7.25
CA THR A 121 -25.56 2.59 6.45
C THR A 121 -25.86 1.58 5.32
N PRO A 122 -27.14 1.18 5.14
CA PRO A 122 -27.51 0.24 4.08
C PRO A 122 -27.19 0.79 2.69
N VAL A 123 -26.82 -0.08 1.75
CA VAL A 123 -26.38 0.32 0.40
C VAL A 123 -27.42 1.20 -0.34
N TRP A 124 -28.70 1.02 -0.06
CA TRP A 124 -29.78 1.79 -0.69
C TRP A 124 -30.00 3.19 -0.07
N GLU A 125 -29.33 3.52 1.03
CA GLU A 125 -29.33 4.83 1.69
C GLU A 125 -28.04 5.62 1.45
N HIS A 126 -27.00 4.96 0.94
CA HIS A 126 -25.77 5.63 0.54
C HIS A 126 -25.97 6.54 -0.68
N ASP A 127 -25.19 7.61 -0.75
CA ASP A 127 -25.03 8.36 -2.01
C ASP A 127 -24.33 7.45 -3.05
N LEU A 128 -25.08 7.13 -4.11
CA LEU A 128 -24.60 6.23 -5.16
C LEU A 128 -23.35 6.76 -5.87
N ALA A 129 -23.28 8.08 -6.11
CA ALA A 129 -22.13 8.66 -6.80
C ALA A 129 -20.86 8.58 -5.95
N VAL A 130 -20.96 8.82 -4.64
CA VAL A 130 -19.88 8.66 -3.67
C VAL A 130 -19.45 7.19 -3.60
N GLY A 131 -20.39 6.25 -3.48
CA GLY A 131 -20.09 4.82 -3.42
C GLY A 131 -19.38 4.30 -4.67
N LEU A 132 -19.85 4.67 -5.87
CA LEU A 132 -19.20 4.30 -7.13
C LEU A 132 -17.81 4.95 -7.25
N ARG A 133 -17.62 6.18 -6.74
CA ARG A 133 -16.31 6.83 -6.73
C ARG A 133 -15.32 6.08 -5.82
N ILE A 134 -15.75 5.56 -4.66
CA ILE A 134 -14.91 4.70 -3.79
C ILE A 134 -14.38 3.51 -4.57
N LEU A 135 -15.24 2.78 -5.29
CA LEU A 135 -14.82 1.62 -6.08
C LEU A 135 -13.83 2.00 -7.17
N ARG A 136 -14.06 3.10 -7.90
CA ARG A 136 -13.12 3.58 -8.93
C ARG A 136 -11.76 3.92 -8.34
N LEU A 137 -11.73 4.64 -7.21
CA LEU A 137 -10.49 5.06 -6.56
C LEU A 137 -9.70 3.88 -5.96
N ALA A 138 -10.38 2.81 -5.57
CA ALA A 138 -9.77 1.66 -4.89
C ALA A 138 -9.51 0.47 -5.81
N VAL A 139 -10.26 0.29 -6.91
CA VAL A 139 -10.19 -0.91 -7.76
C VAL A 139 -9.67 -0.58 -9.14
N ASP A 140 -10.26 0.43 -9.83
CA ASP A 140 -9.83 0.78 -11.20
C ASP A 140 -8.37 1.22 -11.21
N THR A 141 -7.92 1.96 -10.18
CA THR A 141 -6.53 2.40 -10.04
C THR A 141 -5.54 1.23 -9.99
N HIS A 142 -5.85 0.17 -9.24
CA HIS A 142 -5.02 -1.03 -9.17
C HIS A 142 -4.98 -1.78 -10.51
N LEU A 143 -6.13 -1.89 -11.18
CA LEU A 143 -6.24 -2.54 -12.50
C LEU A 143 -5.46 -1.77 -13.58
N ILE A 144 -5.65 -0.44 -13.65
CA ILE A 144 -4.95 0.43 -14.61
C ILE A 144 -3.43 0.38 -14.39
N THR A 145 -3.01 0.49 -13.12
CA THR A 145 -1.58 0.42 -12.76
C THR A 145 -0.98 -0.92 -13.16
N SER A 146 -1.64 -2.01 -12.81
CA SER A 146 -1.19 -3.36 -13.15
C SER A 146 -1.14 -3.59 -14.66
N HIS A 147 -2.16 -3.14 -15.42
CA HIS A 147 -2.20 -3.27 -16.86
C HIS A 147 -0.93 -2.71 -17.54
N HIS A 148 -0.47 -1.54 -17.09
CA HIS A 148 0.67 -0.87 -17.71
C HIS A 148 2.03 -1.31 -17.14
N LEU A 149 2.10 -1.68 -15.84
CA LEU A 149 3.37 -1.99 -15.18
C LEU A 149 3.73 -3.48 -15.15
N LEU A 150 2.78 -4.40 -15.23
CA LEU A 150 3.09 -5.84 -15.28
C LEU A 150 3.97 -6.25 -16.46
N PRO A 151 3.83 -5.68 -17.68
CA PRO A 151 4.78 -5.95 -18.75
C PRO A 151 6.23 -5.55 -18.46
N LEU A 152 6.46 -4.56 -17.57
CA LEU A 152 7.78 -4.18 -17.10
C LEU A 152 8.30 -5.13 -16.02
N LEU A 153 7.41 -5.61 -15.17
CA LEU A 153 7.71 -6.63 -14.16
C LEU A 153 8.15 -7.93 -14.83
N LEU A 154 7.46 -8.35 -15.88
CA LEU A 154 7.78 -9.56 -16.65
C LEU A 154 9.05 -9.41 -17.51
N ALA A 155 9.57 -8.21 -17.70
CA ALA A 155 10.86 -8.01 -18.36
C ALA A 155 12.06 -8.47 -17.50
N ARG A 156 11.83 -8.74 -16.21
CA ARG A 156 12.82 -9.27 -15.26
C ARG A 156 12.35 -10.60 -14.65
N PRO A 157 13.27 -11.54 -14.35
CA PRO A 157 12.88 -12.81 -13.75
C PRO A 157 12.42 -12.60 -12.30
N GLY A 158 11.42 -13.37 -11.88
CA GLY A 158 11.01 -13.49 -10.49
C GLY A 158 10.30 -12.26 -9.92
N GLY A 159 9.60 -11.46 -10.73
CA GLY A 159 8.89 -10.27 -10.28
C GLY A 159 7.89 -10.53 -9.14
N LEU A 160 7.65 -9.49 -8.32
CA LEU A 160 6.72 -9.53 -7.19
C LEU A 160 5.67 -8.43 -7.32
N VAL A 161 4.39 -8.80 -7.18
CA VAL A 161 3.27 -7.87 -7.01
C VAL A 161 2.70 -8.00 -5.61
N VAL A 162 2.51 -6.88 -4.94
CA VAL A 162 1.83 -6.81 -3.64
C VAL A 162 0.63 -5.88 -3.76
N GLU A 163 -0.55 -6.43 -3.55
CA GLU A 163 -1.80 -5.69 -3.45
C GLU A 163 -2.08 -5.39 -1.97
N VAL A 164 -2.05 -4.13 -1.58
CA VAL A 164 -2.29 -3.73 -0.18
C VAL A 164 -3.77 -3.46 0.03
N THR A 165 -4.35 -4.09 1.05
CA THR A 165 -5.80 -4.03 1.31
C THR A 165 -6.08 -3.95 2.82
N ASP A 166 -7.35 -4.04 3.22
CA ASP A 166 -7.79 -4.10 4.62
C ASP A 166 -8.58 -5.40 4.85
N GLY A 167 -8.02 -6.27 5.69
CA GLY A 167 -8.51 -7.61 5.97
C GLY A 167 -7.99 -8.67 5.00
N THR A 168 -7.67 -9.85 5.54
CA THR A 168 -7.35 -11.03 4.72
C THR A 168 -8.62 -11.57 4.03
N THR A 169 -8.44 -12.38 3.00
CA THR A 169 -9.57 -13.08 2.35
C THR A 169 -10.42 -13.86 3.35
N ALA A 170 -9.77 -14.54 4.30
CA ALA A 170 -10.48 -15.32 5.32
C ALA A 170 -11.29 -14.41 6.27
N PHE A 171 -10.68 -13.34 6.75
CA PHE A 171 -11.36 -12.39 7.62
C PHE A 171 -12.56 -11.72 6.93
N ASN A 172 -12.36 -11.21 5.71
CA ASN A 172 -13.39 -10.50 4.96
C ASN A 172 -14.54 -11.41 4.50
N ALA A 173 -14.34 -12.73 4.45
CA ALA A 173 -15.41 -13.69 4.14
C ALA A 173 -16.48 -13.79 5.26
N GLU A 174 -16.12 -13.40 6.49
CA GLU A 174 -16.97 -13.54 7.67
C GLU A 174 -17.33 -12.20 8.33
N ASN A 175 -16.68 -11.11 7.91
CA ASN A 175 -16.80 -9.81 8.57
C ASN A 175 -17.14 -8.69 7.58
N TYR A 176 -18.28 -8.06 7.78
CA TYR A 176 -18.67 -6.86 7.05
C TYR A 176 -17.86 -5.64 7.51
N ARG A 177 -17.47 -4.78 6.58
CA ARG A 177 -16.59 -3.65 6.85
C ARG A 177 -17.21 -2.33 6.39
N ILE A 178 -17.47 -1.44 7.33
CA ILE A 178 -17.81 -0.01 7.14
C ILE A 178 -19.06 0.24 6.26
N SER A 179 -19.03 -0.15 4.99
CA SER A 179 -20.11 -0.02 4.03
C SER A 179 -19.94 -1.03 2.90
N ALA A 180 -21.02 -1.35 2.16
CA ALA A 180 -20.95 -2.27 1.03
C ALA A 180 -19.94 -1.85 -0.03
N TYR A 181 -19.73 -0.55 -0.24
CA TYR A 181 -18.74 -0.04 -1.20
C TYR A 181 -17.32 -0.20 -0.70
N TYR A 182 -17.07 0.09 0.59
CA TYR A 182 -15.78 -0.13 1.21
C TYR A 182 -15.43 -1.62 1.25
N ASP A 183 -16.34 -2.43 1.77
CA ASP A 183 -16.17 -3.87 1.88
C ASP A 183 -15.85 -4.51 0.54
N LEU A 184 -16.67 -4.21 -0.49
CA LEU A 184 -16.43 -4.69 -1.85
C LEU A 184 -15.08 -4.23 -2.41
N ALA A 185 -14.67 -2.97 -2.15
CA ALA A 185 -13.39 -2.46 -2.60
C ALA A 185 -12.22 -3.27 -2.01
N LYS A 186 -12.26 -3.55 -0.70
CA LYS A 186 -11.18 -4.29 -0.01
C LYS A 186 -11.13 -5.76 -0.42
N VAL A 187 -12.27 -6.40 -0.58
CA VAL A 187 -12.36 -7.79 -1.10
C VAL A 187 -11.91 -7.87 -2.56
N ALA A 188 -12.24 -6.88 -3.39
CA ALA A 188 -11.81 -6.84 -4.78
C ALA A 188 -10.27 -6.81 -4.91
N VAL A 189 -9.57 -6.05 -4.06
CA VAL A 189 -8.11 -6.00 -4.04
C VAL A 189 -7.51 -7.34 -3.58
N ASN A 190 -8.09 -8.01 -2.57
CA ASN A 190 -7.72 -9.39 -2.22
C ASN A 190 -7.83 -10.32 -3.43
N ARG A 191 -8.98 -10.26 -4.13
CA ARG A 191 -9.20 -11.12 -5.30
C ARG A 191 -8.27 -10.79 -6.45
N LEU A 192 -7.91 -9.51 -6.62
CA LEU A 192 -6.97 -9.07 -7.65
C LEU A 192 -5.58 -9.69 -7.43
N GLY A 193 -5.05 -9.64 -6.20
CA GLY A 193 -3.77 -10.28 -5.87
C GLY A 193 -3.77 -11.79 -6.18
N TRP A 194 -4.87 -12.47 -5.86
CA TRP A 194 -5.04 -13.88 -6.21
C TRP A 194 -5.08 -14.12 -7.73
N SER A 195 -5.81 -13.28 -8.48
CA SER A 195 -5.95 -13.41 -9.94
C SER A 195 -4.63 -13.16 -10.65
N GLN A 196 -3.92 -12.09 -10.27
CA GLN A 196 -2.57 -11.78 -10.77
C GLN A 196 -1.59 -12.92 -10.47
N GLY A 197 -1.65 -13.52 -9.28
CA GLY A 197 -0.83 -14.68 -8.94
C GLY A 197 -1.07 -15.88 -9.87
N HIS A 198 -2.33 -16.09 -10.30
CA HIS A 198 -2.66 -17.12 -11.28
C HIS A 198 -2.06 -16.80 -12.66
N GLU A 199 -2.18 -15.55 -13.10
CA GLU A 199 -1.69 -15.11 -14.41
C GLU A 199 -0.16 -15.03 -14.48
N LEU A 200 0.50 -14.65 -13.40
CA LEU A 200 1.95 -14.43 -13.32
C LEU A 200 2.75 -15.71 -13.03
N ALA A 201 2.16 -16.72 -12.40
CA ALA A 201 2.85 -17.97 -12.06
C ALA A 201 3.52 -18.65 -13.26
N PRO A 202 2.92 -18.76 -14.46
CA PRO A 202 3.58 -19.34 -15.64
C PRO A 202 4.84 -18.58 -16.10
N HIS A 203 4.99 -17.33 -15.66
CA HIS A 203 6.13 -16.47 -15.96
C HIS A 203 7.17 -16.42 -14.82
N GLY A 204 6.98 -17.22 -13.76
CA GLY A 204 7.88 -17.26 -12.61
C GLY A 204 7.79 -16.01 -11.69
N ALA A 205 6.74 -15.21 -11.82
CA ALA A 205 6.48 -14.09 -10.94
C ALA A 205 5.41 -14.45 -9.89
N THR A 206 5.34 -13.66 -8.84
CA THR A 206 4.50 -13.91 -7.65
C THR A 206 3.58 -12.71 -7.42
N ALA A 207 2.32 -12.96 -7.07
CA ALA A 207 1.43 -11.92 -6.58
C ALA A 207 0.65 -12.39 -5.36
N LEU A 208 0.43 -11.48 -4.41
CA LEU A 208 -0.33 -11.74 -3.19
C LEU A 208 -0.99 -10.46 -2.69
N ALA A 209 -1.95 -10.62 -1.77
CA ALA A 209 -2.51 -9.51 -1.01
C ALA A 209 -1.90 -9.44 0.39
N VAL A 210 -1.59 -8.23 0.85
CA VAL A 210 -1.08 -7.97 2.20
C VAL A 210 -2.00 -6.96 2.89
N THR A 211 -2.38 -7.26 4.14
CA THR A 211 -3.12 -6.34 4.99
C THR A 211 -2.24 -5.87 6.15
N PRO A 212 -2.04 -4.54 6.30
CA PRO A 212 -1.44 -3.99 7.51
C PRO A 212 -2.37 -4.23 8.71
N GLY A 213 -1.84 -4.09 9.90
CA GLY A 213 -2.63 -3.98 11.12
C GLY A 213 -3.23 -2.58 11.28
N TRP A 214 -3.61 -2.23 12.49
CA TRP A 214 -4.05 -0.88 12.79
C TRP A 214 -2.85 0.07 12.74
N MET A 215 -2.77 0.87 11.69
CA MET A 215 -1.61 1.74 11.47
C MET A 215 -1.70 3.07 12.21
N ARG A 216 -0.60 3.48 12.79
CA ARG A 216 -0.35 4.85 13.25
C ARG A 216 0.09 5.72 12.08
N SER A 217 -0.83 5.89 11.10
CA SER A 217 -0.59 6.78 9.97
C SER A 217 -0.67 8.25 10.40
N GLU A 218 -0.21 9.17 9.55
CA GLU A 218 -0.25 10.61 9.79
C GLU A 218 -1.68 11.08 10.15
N LEU A 219 -2.69 10.58 9.42
CA LEU A 219 -4.09 10.88 9.69
C LEU A 219 -4.57 10.33 11.05
N MET A 220 -4.13 9.13 11.42
CA MET A 220 -4.53 8.51 12.67
C MET A 220 -3.89 9.23 13.88
N LEU A 221 -2.60 9.56 13.80
CA LEU A 221 -1.91 10.31 14.84
C LEU A 221 -2.54 11.71 15.01
N GLU A 222 -2.85 12.38 13.90
CA GLU A 222 -3.54 13.68 13.90
C GLU A 222 -4.93 13.60 14.54
N ALA A 223 -5.72 12.57 14.20
CA ALA A 223 -7.06 12.36 14.75
C ALA A 223 -7.05 12.20 16.28
N TYR A 224 -6.00 11.62 16.85
CA TYR A 224 -5.81 11.49 18.30
C TYR A 224 -5.03 12.66 18.92
N GLY A 225 -4.48 13.57 18.11
CA GLY A 225 -3.68 14.73 18.59
C GLY A 225 -2.37 14.28 19.24
N VAL A 226 -1.73 13.23 18.70
CA VAL A 226 -0.48 12.65 19.20
C VAL A 226 0.57 12.58 18.08
N THR A 227 1.82 12.30 18.45
CA THR A 227 2.92 11.98 17.54
C THR A 227 3.32 10.52 17.67
N GLU A 228 4.24 10.03 16.82
CA GLU A 228 4.75 8.66 16.96
C GLU A 228 5.47 8.45 18.29
N GLU A 229 6.11 9.47 18.87
CA GLU A 229 6.75 9.39 20.18
C GLU A 229 5.75 9.34 21.33
N THR A 230 4.58 9.95 21.17
CA THR A 230 3.54 10.09 22.22
C THR A 230 2.27 9.27 21.93
N TRP A 231 2.26 8.39 20.94
CA TRP A 231 1.06 7.67 20.52
C TRP A 231 0.37 6.90 21.64
N ARG A 232 1.14 6.46 22.67
CA ARG A 232 0.59 5.75 23.83
C ARG A 232 -0.32 6.61 24.69
N ASP A 233 -0.22 7.95 24.61
CA ASP A 233 -1.13 8.87 25.29
C ASP A 233 -2.57 8.81 24.72
N ALA A 234 -2.73 8.24 23.52
CA ALA A 234 -4.03 8.01 22.92
C ALA A 234 -4.76 6.77 23.47
N LEU A 235 -4.06 5.84 24.14
CA LEU A 235 -4.63 4.54 24.54
C LEU A 235 -5.84 4.66 25.49
N GLU A 236 -5.93 5.73 26.29
CA GLU A 236 -7.08 5.97 27.16
C GLU A 236 -8.36 6.34 26.38
N ARG A 237 -8.21 6.81 25.11
CA ARG A 237 -9.30 7.32 24.27
C ARG A 237 -9.55 6.45 23.04
N ALA A 238 -8.55 5.71 22.63
CA ALA A 238 -8.60 4.85 21.45
C ALA A 238 -9.26 3.50 21.79
N PRO A 239 -9.85 2.81 20.80
CA PRO A 239 -10.31 1.44 20.98
C PRO A 239 -9.17 0.52 21.46
N GLU A 240 -9.52 -0.54 22.19
CA GLU A 240 -8.55 -1.48 22.81
C GLU A 240 -7.52 -2.02 21.80
N GLY A 241 -7.94 -2.33 20.57
CA GLY A 241 -7.06 -2.83 19.50
C GLY A 241 -5.96 -1.85 19.09
N PHE A 242 -6.08 -0.55 19.39
CA PHE A 242 -5.04 0.44 19.10
C PHE A 242 -3.73 0.18 19.84
N ALA A 243 -3.77 -0.52 20.98
CA ALA A 243 -2.58 -0.95 21.69
C ALA A 243 -1.68 -1.90 20.88
N GLN A 244 -2.24 -2.59 19.88
CA GLN A 244 -1.52 -3.43 18.90
C GLN A 244 -1.26 -2.72 17.59
N SER A 245 -1.34 -1.39 17.57
CA SER A 245 -1.09 -0.62 16.33
C SER A 245 0.38 -0.66 15.93
N GLU A 246 0.60 -0.56 14.64
CA GLU A 246 1.91 -0.61 14.00
C GLU A 246 2.26 0.72 13.33
N THR A 247 3.56 1.01 13.14
CA THR A 247 3.95 2.08 12.25
C THR A 247 3.73 1.66 10.79
N PRO A 248 3.52 2.61 9.85
CA PRO A 248 3.49 2.28 8.42
C PRO A 248 4.75 1.57 7.91
N ARG A 249 5.88 1.70 8.63
CA ARG A 249 7.15 1.05 8.28
C ARG A 249 7.13 -0.46 8.54
N PHE A 250 6.33 -0.92 9.51
CA PHE A 250 6.30 -2.33 9.91
C PHE A 250 5.81 -3.23 8.76
N VAL A 251 4.66 -2.94 8.18
CA VAL A 251 4.18 -3.68 7.00
C VAL A 251 5.18 -3.60 5.85
N GLY A 252 5.81 -2.43 5.66
CA GLY A 252 6.84 -2.23 4.63
C GLY A 252 8.05 -3.13 4.83
N ARG A 253 8.55 -3.29 6.05
CA ARG A 253 9.66 -4.20 6.37
C ARG A 253 9.31 -5.66 6.08
N GLY A 254 8.07 -6.08 6.38
CA GLY A 254 7.58 -7.40 6.02
C GLY A 254 7.57 -7.63 4.50
N ILE A 255 7.09 -6.65 3.74
CA ILE A 255 7.04 -6.70 2.27
C ILE A 255 8.46 -6.67 1.67
N ALA A 256 9.38 -5.85 2.20
CA ALA A 256 10.76 -5.83 1.75
C ALA A 256 11.49 -7.15 2.01
N ALA A 257 11.25 -7.77 3.18
CA ALA A 257 11.80 -9.10 3.49
C ALA A 257 11.24 -10.18 2.55
N LEU A 258 9.95 -10.15 2.25
CA LEU A 258 9.31 -11.00 1.24
C LEU A 258 9.94 -10.78 -0.15
N ALA A 259 10.21 -9.55 -0.55
CA ALA A 259 10.83 -9.24 -1.83
C ALA A 259 12.25 -9.81 -1.96
N ALA A 260 12.99 -9.89 -0.87
CA ALA A 260 14.32 -10.48 -0.83
C ALA A 260 14.33 -12.01 -0.69
N ASP A 261 13.20 -12.63 -0.42
CA ASP A 261 13.10 -14.08 -0.23
C ASP A 261 13.19 -14.84 -1.58
N PRO A 262 14.22 -15.67 -1.80
CA PRO A 262 14.31 -16.46 -3.03
C PRO A 262 13.19 -17.51 -3.18
N GLU A 263 12.54 -17.89 -2.07
CA GLU A 263 11.42 -18.83 -2.04
C GLU A 263 10.05 -18.17 -1.97
N ARG A 264 9.95 -16.86 -2.29
CA ARG A 264 8.71 -16.09 -2.20
C ARG A 264 7.54 -16.65 -3.00
N ALA A 265 7.80 -17.51 -3.99
CA ALA A 265 6.77 -18.19 -4.77
C ALA A 265 5.79 -19.02 -3.91
N ARG A 266 6.18 -19.42 -2.69
CA ARG A 266 5.27 -20.09 -1.74
C ARG A 266 4.12 -19.21 -1.27
N TRP A 267 4.27 -17.88 -1.38
CA TRP A 267 3.25 -16.88 -1.04
C TRP A 267 2.31 -16.54 -2.20
N ASN A 268 2.54 -17.14 -3.38
CA ASN A 268 1.73 -16.81 -4.54
C ASN A 268 0.25 -17.06 -4.28
N GLN A 269 -0.60 -16.10 -4.62
CA GLN A 269 -2.04 -16.12 -4.39
C GLN A 269 -2.47 -16.07 -2.91
N ALA A 270 -1.55 -15.85 -1.99
CA ALA A 270 -1.86 -15.73 -0.57
C ALA A 270 -2.55 -14.39 -0.25
N SER A 271 -3.21 -14.36 0.90
CA SER A 271 -3.71 -13.14 1.54
C SER A 271 -3.26 -13.18 2.99
N VAL A 272 -2.33 -12.31 3.35
CA VAL A 272 -1.55 -12.39 4.60
C VAL A 272 -1.54 -11.08 5.36
N THR A 273 -1.27 -11.14 6.66
CA THR A 273 -1.14 -9.96 7.52
C THR A 273 0.31 -9.49 7.63
N ALA A 274 0.50 -8.21 7.99
CA ALA A 274 1.82 -7.67 8.34
C ALA A 274 2.46 -8.48 9.47
N GLY A 275 1.69 -8.86 10.50
CA GLY A 275 2.14 -9.69 11.61
C GLY A 275 2.61 -11.09 11.19
N GLU A 276 1.93 -11.72 10.21
CA GLU A 276 2.35 -13.01 9.67
C GLU A 276 3.69 -12.92 8.93
N LEU A 277 3.87 -11.89 8.09
CA LEU A 277 5.16 -11.64 7.44
C LEU A 277 6.25 -11.34 8.47
N ALA A 278 5.94 -10.54 9.50
CA ALA A 278 6.90 -10.19 10.54
C ALA A 278 7.37 -11.41 11.32
N ARG A 279 6.47 -12.32 11.70
CA ARG A 279 6.83 -13.59 12.35
C ARG A 279 7.68 -14.47 11.45
N THR A 280 7.31 -14.57 10.18
CA THR A 280 8.03 -15.43 9.22
C THR A 280 9.45 -14.95 8.96
N TYR A 281 9.65 -13.64 8.82
CA TYR A 281 10.94 -13.06 8.47
C TYR A 281 11.73 -12.48 9.66
N GLY A 282 11.16 -12.52 10.87
CA GLY A 282 11.80 -11.99 12.06
C GLY A 282 11.97 -10.47 12.05
N VAL A 283 11.13 -9.74 11.30
CA VAL A 283 11.18 -8.28 11.26
C VAL A 283 10.44 -7.67 12.45
N THR A 284 10.86 -6.48 12.87
CA THR A 284 10.24 -5.74 13.97
C THR A 284 9.85 -4.34 13.52
N ASP A 285 8.93 -3.72 14.23
CA ASP A 285 8.60 -2.31 14.10
C ASP A 285 9.76 -1.42 14.57
N LEU A 286 9.62 -0.11 14.48
CA LEU A 286 10.65 0.87 14.83
C LEU A 286 11.06 0.80 16.32
N ASP A 287 10.15 0.42 17.18
CA ASP A 287 10.38 0.26 18.63
C ASP A 287 10.87 -1.15 19.02
N GLY A 288 11.13 -2.02 18.03
CA GLY A 288 11.60 -3.39 18.25
C GLY A 288 10.50 -4.41 18.56
N THR A 289 9.23 -4.01 18.58
CA THR A 289 8.09 -4.91 18.79
C THR A 289 7.64 -5.60 17.51
N GLN A 290 6.77 -6.60 17.65
CA GLN A 290 6.05 -7.26 16.54
C GLN A 290 4.54 -7.16 16.83
N PRO A 291 3.92 -6.00 16.57
CA PRO A 291 2.48 -5.84 16.78
C PRO A 291 1.69 -6.76 15.82
N ASP A 292 0.54 -7.25 16.30
CA ASP A 292 -0.36 -8.06 15.48
C ASP A 292 -1.82 -7.78 15.87
N ALA A 293 -2.37 -6.74 15.26
CA ALA A 293 -3.77 -6.37 15.49
C ALA A 293 -4.76 -7.45 15.00
N TRP A 294 -4.37 -8.27 14.03
CA TRP A 294 -5.21 -9.33 13.49
C TRP A 294 -5.27 -10.57 14.38
N ALA A 295 -4.33 -10.74 15.30
CA ALA A 295 -4.37 -11.82 16.31
C ALA A 295 -5.46 -11.61 17.37
N LEU A 296 -6.13 -10.45 17.39
CA LEU A 296 -7.24 -10.14 18.30
C LEU A 296 -8.60 -10.63 17.75
N HIS A 297 -8.62 -11.17 16.54
CA HIS A 297 -9.83 -11.63 15.79
C HIS A 297 -9.72 -13.16 15.44
#